data_e6b3ed91f4ca8bcaeed4f411349d55d7
#
_entry.id   e6b3ed91f4ca8bcaeed4f411349d55d7
#
_cell.length_a   1.000
_cell.length_b   1.000
_cell.length_c   1.000
_cell.angle_alpha   90.00
_cell.angle_beta   90.00
_cell.angle_gamma   90.00
#
_symmetry.space_group_name_H-M   'P 1'
#
loop_
_entity.id
_entity.type
_entity.pdbx_description
1 polymer ?
#
loop_
_entity_poly.entity_id
_entity_poly.type
_entity_poly.pdbx_seq_one_letter_code
_entity_poly.pdbx_strand_id
1 'polypeptide(L)'
;MLNSILGSELTLVSFLICTAVSLLLGVGTALVSMYRSRTTQSFAVTLAILPAVVQLVIMLVNGNLGAGVTVAGAFGLVRFRSAPGTAKEIGALFLAMAIGLATGMGYVWLAVMVFAIVSAVMLLLTAVNFDGADEHERVLRITIPESLDYDGLFDDLFEKYTKSCVLERVKTSNMGTLYELTYRVTLPDDHAPKAFLDELRCRNGNLNITCGREATKDAL
;
A
#
# COMPACT_ATOMS: atom_id res chain seq x y z
N MET A 1 -28.57 9.70 19.49
CA MET A 1 -27.42 10.47 18.97
C MET A 1 -26.96 10.01 17.58
N LEU A 2 -27.49 8.97 17.02
CA LEU A 2 -27.20 8.48 15.66
C LEU A 2 -28.27 8.94 14.63
N ASN A 3 -28.81 10.13 14.79
CA ASN A 3 -29.80 10.64 13.85
C ASN A 3 -29.11 11.23 12.63
N SER A 4 -29.61 10.90 11.44
CA SER A 4 -29.16 11.53 10.20
C SER A 4 -29.41 13.02 10.24
N ILE A 5 -28.43 13.81 9.79
CA ILE A 5 -28.55 15.27 9.64
C ILE A 5 -29.38 15.59 8.37
N LEU A 6 -29.49 14.64 7.46
CA LEU A 6 -30.38 14.73 6.31
C LEU A 6 -31.81 14.47 6.79
N GLY A 7 -32.56 15.56 7.01
CA GLY A 7 -34.02 15.51 7.16
C GLY A 7 -34.68 15.00 5.86
N SER A 8 -36.00 15.12 5.76
CA SER A 8 -36.76 14.73 4.58
C SER A 8 -36.39 15.47 3.28
N GLU A 9 -35.60 16.53 3.36
CA GLU A 9 -35.15 17.32 2.20
C GLU A 9 -33.64 17.60 2.28
N LEU A 10 -32.97 17.46 1.14
CA LEU A 10 -31.58 17.84 0.94
C LEU A 10 -31.44 19.36 0.97
N THR A 11 -31.02 19.91 2.10
CA THR A 11 -30.72 21.33 2.22
C THR A 11 -29.27 21.58 1.80
N LEU A 12 -29.01 22.68 1.06
CA LEU A 12 -27.69 23.09 0.63
C LEU A 12 -26.69 23.17 1.78
N VAL A 13 -27.14 23.59 2.95
CA VAL A 13 -26.32 23.66 4.17
C VAL A 13 -25.92 22.29 4.65
N SER A 14 -26.84 21.31 4.68
CA SER A 14 -26.53 19.92 5.07
C SER A 14 -25.54 19.28 4.10
N PHE A 15 -25.68 19.53 2.80
CA PHE A 15 -24.73 19.11 1.77
C PHE A 15 -23.32 19.65 2.04
N LEU A 16 -23.20 20.97 2.26
CA LEU A 16 -21.91 21.62 2.50
C LEU A 16 -21.24 21.10 3.78
N ILE A 17 -22.01 20.90 4.85
CA ILE A 17 -21.49 20.37 6.13
C ILE A 17 -20.97 18.93 5.92
N CYS A 18 -21.76 18.06 5.30
CA CYS A 18 -21.35 16.68 5.03
C CYS A 18 -20.08 16.64 4.15
N THR A 19 -20.01 17.50 3.11
CA THR A 19 -18.85 17.56 2.20
C THR A 19 -17.60 18.07 2.93
N ALA A 20 -17.72 19.09 3.76
CA ALA A 20 -16.61 19.60 4.56
C ALA A 20 -16.08 18.52 5.52
N VAL A 21 -16.97 17.84 6.24
CA VAL A 21 -16.59 16.75 7.15
C VAL A 21 -15.96 15.57 6.37
N SER A 22 -16.54 15.20 5.24
CA SER A 22 -16.02 14.12 4.39
C SER A 22 -14.60 14.41 3.91
N LEU A 23 -14.32 15.62 3.46
CA LEU A 23 -12.97 16.05 3.06
C LEU A 23 -11.99 16.08 4.24
N LEU A 24 -12.42 16.60 5.39
CA LEU A 24 -11.58 16.61 6.60
C LEU A 24 -11.19 15.19 7.04
N LEU A 25 -12.15 14.28 7.09
CA LEU A 25 -11.90 12.88 7.41
C LEU A 25 -11.06 12.17 6.35
N GLY A 26 -11.26 12.52 5.07
CA GLY A 26 -10.44 12.05 3.96
C GLY A 26 -8.97 12.45 4.09
N VAL A 27 -8.71 13.73 4.38
CA VAL A 27 -7.36 14.22 4.68
C VAL A 27 -6.78 13.52 5.90
N GLY A 28 -7.57 13.33 6.97
CA GLY A 28 -7.18 12.58 8.14
C GLY A 28 -6.77 11.13 7.80
N THR A 29 -7.54 10.45 6.95
CA THR A 29 -7.23 9.09 6.49
C THR A 29 -5.94 9.06 5.68
N ALA A 30 -5.71 10.04 4.81
CA ALA A 30 -4.47 10.17 4.05
C ALA A 30 -3.25 10.36 4.97
N LEU A 31 -3.36 11.22 5.98
CA LEU A 31 -2.29 11.45 6.95
C LEU A 31 -1.97 10.20 7.77
N VAL A 32 -2.99 9.48 8.24
CA VAL A 32 -2.83 8.21 8.96
C VAL A 32 -2.15 7.15 8.07
N SER A 33 -2.55 7.06 6.81
CA SER A 33 -1.97 6.13 5.84
C SER A 33 -0.51 6.45 5.51
N MET A 34 -0.13 7.74 5.48
CA MET A 34 1.25 8.17 5.25
C MET A 34 2.17 7.92 6.47
N TYR A 35 1.60 7.75 7.65
CA TYR A 35 2.38 7.53 8.85
C TYR A 35 3.15 6.22 8.77
N ARG A 36 4.49 6.32 8.77
CA ARG A 36 5.41 5.17 8.67
C ARG A 36 5.23 4.28 7.43
N SER A 37 4.55 4.76 6.39
CA SER A 37 4.37 4.06 5.12
C SER A 37 4.84 4.93 3.96
N ARG A 38 5.47 4.32 2.95
CA ARG A 38 5.91 5.02 1.72
C ARG A 38 4.77 5.10 0.71
N THR A 39 3.70 5.75 1.11
CA THR A 39 2.57 5.99 0.22
C THR A 39 2.95 7.05 -0.83
N THR A 40 2.63 6.82 -2.11
CA THR A 40 2.85 7.81 -3.16
C THR A 40 1.97 9.04 -2.96
N GLN A 41 2.47 10.23 -3.32
CA GLN A 41 1.68 11.47 -3.20
C GLN A 41 0.36 11.39 -3.96
N SER A 42 0.37 10.77 -5.15
CA SER A 42 -0.84 10.58 -5.96
C SER A 42 -1.91 9.77 -5.23
N PHE A 43 -1.50 8.71 -4.53
CA PHE A 43 -2.42 7.89 -3.75
C PHE A 43 -2.98 8.64 -2.55
N ALA A 44 -2.16 9.42 -1.84
CA ALA A 44 -2.61 10.22 -0.70
C ALA A 44 -3.66 11.27 -1.11
N VAL A 45 -3.47 11.94 -2.27
CA VAL A 45 -4.45 12.88 -2.82
C VAL A 45 -5.76 12.18 -3.18
N THR A 46 -5.67 11.01 -3.82
CA THR A 46 -6.84 10.20 -4.15
C THR A 46 -7.61 9.80 -2.89
N LEU A 47 -6.91 9.37 -1.85
CA LEU A 47 -7.49 8.96 -0.58
C LEU A 47 -8.19 10.11 0.14
N ALA A 48 -7.64 11.33 0.05
CA ALA A 48 -8.24 12.52 0.64
C ALA A 48 -9.56 12.94 -0.05
N ILE A 49 -9.66 12.76 -1.37
CA ILE A 49 -10.82 13.17 -2.16
C ILE A 49 -11.89 12.08 -2.22
N LEU A 50 -11.51 10.81 -2.13
CA LEU A 50 -12.39 9.66 -2.32
C LEU A 50 -13.66 9.69 -1.45
N PRO A 51 -13.62 10.04 -0.14
CA PRO A 51 -14.83 10.11 0.68
C PRO A 51 -15.84 11.11 0.15
N ALA A 52 -15.39 12.28 -0.34
CA ALA A 52 -16.28 13.31 -0.86
C ALA A 52 -16.95 12.86 -2.18
N VAL A 53 -16.21 12.16 -3.04
CA VAL A 53 -16.77 11.60 -4.28
C VAL A 53 -17.82 10.53 -3.96
N VAL A 54 -17.51 9.59 -3.05
CA VAL A 54 -18.46 8.55 -2.63
C VAL A 54 -19.69 9.15 -1.97
N GLN A 55 -19.51 10.16 -1.11
CA GLN A 55 -20.60 10.91 -0.48
C GLN A 55 -21.56 11.51 -1.53
N LEU A 56 -21.00 12.20 -2.53
CA LEU A 56 -21.80 12.81 -3.60
C LEU A 56 -22.62 11.76 -4.34
N VAL A 57 -22.00 10.64 -4.69
CA VAL A 57 -22.67 9.52 -5.39
C VAL A 57 -23.82 8.96 -4.55
N ILE A 58 -23.59 8.75 -3.25
CA ILE A 58 -24.63 8.22 -2.34
C ILE A 58 -25.78 9.22 -2.18
N MET A 59 -25.49 10.50 -2.07
CA MET A 59 -26.54 11.55 -1.98
C MET A 59 -27.41 11.60 -3.27
N LEU A 60 -26.79 11.43 -4.44
CA LEU A 60 -27.50 11.40 -5.71
C LEU A 60 -28.38 10.13 -5.89
N VAL A 61 -27.95 9.03 -5.31
CA VAL A 61 -28.65 7.73 -5.36
C VAL A 61 -29.76 7.64 -4.30
N ASN A 62 -29.64 8.40 -3.21
CA ASN A 62 -30.53 8.31 -2.07
C ASN A 62 -31.98 8.62 -2.47
N GLY A 63 -32.87 7.65 -2.23
CA GLY A 63 -34.30 7.70 -2.59
C GLY A 63 -34.63 7.26 -4.02
N ASN A 64 -33.65 6.91 -4.86
CA ASN A 64 -33.89 6.46 -6.24
C ASN A 64 -33.17 5.14 -6.54
N LEU A 65 -33.90 4.03 -6.44
CA LEU A 65 -33.39 2.67 -6.72
C LEU A 65 -32.84 2.52 -8.15
N GLY A 66 -33.45 3.18 -9.13
CA GLY A 66 -32.99 3.15 -10.51
C GLY A 66 -31.62 3.81 -10.70
N ALA A 67 -31.40 4.96 -10.06
CA ALA A 67 -30.09 5.63 -10.02
C ALA A 67 -29.05 4.75 -9.32
N GLY A 68 -29.43 4.05 -8.23
CA GLY A 68 -28.53 3.13 -7.51
C GLY A 68 -28.01 1.99 -8.39
N VAL A 69 -28.88 1.36 -9.14
CA VAL A 69 -28.53 0.27 -10.07
C VAL A 69 -27.63 0.80 -11.20
N THR A 70 -27.93 1.97 -11.75
CA THR A 70 -27.15 2.59 -12.82
C THR A 70 -25.71 2.92 -12.34
N VAL A 71 -25.58 3.51 -11.15
CA VAL A 71 -24.29 3.82 -10.57
C VAL A 71 -23.50 2.56 -10.24
N ALA A 72 -24.13 1.53 -9.66
CA ALA A 72 -23.49 0.26 -9.40
C ALA A 72 -22.99 -0.40 -10.70
N GLY A 73 -23.79 -0.35 -11.76
CA GLY A 73 -23.39 -0.82 -13.09
C GLY A 73 -22.21 -0.05 -13.66
N ALA A 74 -22.22 1.28 -13.55
CA ALA A 74 -21.12 2.12 -14.04
C ALA A 74 -19.80 1.84 -13.28
N PHE A 75 -19.83 1.72 -11.95
CA PHE A 75 -18.66 1.33 -11.16
C PHE A 75 -18.18 -0.09 -11.45
N GLY A 76 -19.09 -1.02 -11.75
CA GLY A 76 -18.73 -2.38 -12.17
C GLY A 76 -17.95 -2.44 -13.49
N LEU A 77 -18.14 -1.45 -14.37
CA LEU A 77 -17.40 -1.32 -15.62
C LEU A 77 -16.02 -0.69 -15.44
N VAL A 78 -15.80 0.05 -14.34
CA VAL A 78 -14.49 0.61 -14.01
C VAL A 78 -13.59 -0.50 -13.51
N ARG A 79 -12.87 -1.11 -14.44
CA ARG A 79 -11.85 -2.10 -14.10
C ARG A 79 -10.61 -1.39 -13.60
N PHE A 80 -10.31 -1.48 -12.32
CA PHE A 80 -9.02 -1.09 -11.80
C PHE A 80 -7.95 -2.01 -12.40
N ARG A 81 -7.26 -1.50 -13.41
CA ARG A 81 -6.25 -2.27 -14.15
C ARG A 81 -4.94 -2.45 -13.35
N SER A 82 -4.71 -1.59 -12.38
CA SER A 82 -3.61 -1.66 -11.42
C SER A 82 -4.17 -1.97 -10.04
N ALA A 83 -3.80 -3.12 -9.49
CA ALA A 83 -4.12 -3.42 -8.11
C ALA A 83 -3.44 -2.40 -7.20
N PRO A 84 -4.09 -1.92 -6.14
CA PRO A 84 -3.44 -1.11 -5.13
C PRO A 84 -2.23 -1.87 -4.58
N GLY A 85 -1.10 -1.14 -4.38
CA GLY A 85 0.19 -1.76 -4.16
C GLY A 85 0.30 -2.59 -2.88
N THR A 86 -0.25 -2.13 -1.75
CA THR A 86 -0.09 -2.80 -0.45
C THR A 86 -1.44 -3.09 0.21
N ALA A 87 -1.47 -4.11 1.09
CA ALA A 87 -2.66 -4.43 1.88
C ALA A 87 -3.14 -3.25 2.75
N LYS A 88 -2.20 -2.43 3.24
CA LYS A 88 -2.50 -1.19 4.00
C LYS A 88 -3.23 -0.16 3.15
N GLU A 89 -2.82 0.01 1.89
CA GLU A 89 -3.46 0.94 0.95
C GLU A 89 -4.88 0.50 0.63
N ILE A 90 -5.11 -0.79 0.46
CA ILE A 90 -6.46 -1.35 0.28
C ILE A 90 -7.33 -1.07 1.50
N GLY A 91 -6.82 -1.31 2.71
CA GLY A 91 -7.52 -1.01 3.96
C GLY A 91 -7.90 0.48 4.09
N ALA A 92 -6.98 1.38 3.74
CA ALA A 92 -7.21 2.82 3.75
C ALA A 92 -8.28 3.24 2.73
N LEU A 93 -8.30 2.64 1.53
CA LEU A 93 -9.35 2.87 0.52
C LEU A 93 -10.73 2.44 1.04
N PHE A 94 -10.85 1.27 1.67
CA PHE A 94 -12.11 0.82 2.25
C PHE A 94 -12.59 1.72 3.37
N LEU A 95 -11.68 2.22 4.22
CA LEU A 95 -12.01 3.19 5.25
C LEU A 95 -12.54 4.51 4.63
N ALA A 96 -11.87 5.03 3.61
CA ALA A 96 -12.29 6.23 2.91
C ALA A 96 -13.69 6.07 2.27
N MET A 97 -13.96 4.91 1.65
CA MET A 97 -15.28 4.59 1.11
C MET A 97 -16.35 4.50 2.20
N ALA A 98 -16.06 3.86 3.33
CA ALA A 98 -17.00 3.76 4.45
C ALA A 98 -17.35 5.14 5.03
N ILE A 99 -16.38 6.04 5.15
CA ILE A 99 -16.58 7.43 5.57
C ILE A 99 -17.51 8.15 4.58
N GLY A 100 -17.24 8.04 3.28
CA GLY A 100 -18.06 8.65 2.23
C GLY A 100 -19.51 8.12 2.23
N LEU A 101 -19.69 6.81 2.45
CA LEU A 101 -21.01 6.18 2.56
C LEU A 101 -21.78 6.74 3.77
N ALA A 102 -21.14 6.80 4.94
CA ALA A 102 -21.76 7.29 6.16
C ALA A 102 -22.13 8.77 6.07
N THR A 103 -21.24 9.60 5.54
CA THR A 103 -21.50 11.05 5.33
C THR A 103 -22.54 11.28 4.25
N GLY A 104 -22.59 10.46 3.19
CA GLY A 104 -23.59 10.50 2.14
C GLY A 104 -24.99 10.18 2.61
N MET A 105 -25.13 9.31 3.62
CA MET A 105 -26.40 9.01 4.29
C MET A 105 -26.74 10.04 5.41
N GLY A 106 -25.87 11.03 5.66
CA GLY A 106 -26.05 12.03 6.69
C GLY A 106 -25.66 11.61 8.11
N TYR A 107 -25.05 10.41 8.26
CA TYR A 107 -24.60 9.90 9.55
C TYR A 107 -23.18 10.42 9.89
N VAL A 108 -23.02 11.72 9.95
CA VAL A 108 -21.72 12.38 10.18
C VAL A 108 -21.04 11.90 11.46
N TRP A 109 -21.80 11.72 12.54
CA TRP A 109 -21.27 11.26 13.82
C TRP A 109 -20.73 9.83 13.74
N LEU A 110 -21.42 8.97 13.00
CA LEU A 110 -20.98 7.60 12.74
C LEU A 110 -19.67 7.60 11.95
N ALA A 111 -19.55 8.45 10.93
CA ALA A 111 -18.34 8.57 10.13
C ALA A 111 -17.13 8.97 10.99
N VAL A 112 -17.30 9.95 11.89
CA VAL A 112 -16.24 10.39 12.82
C VAL A 112 -15.85 9.25 13.77
N MET A 113 -16.81 8.51 14.34
CA MET A 113 -16.53 7.38 15.23
C MET A 113 -15.77 6.25 14.51
N VAL A 114 -16.22 5.86 13.32
CA VAL A 114 -15.55 4.81 12.53
C VAL A 114 -14.13 5.24 12.17
N PHE A 115 -13.96 6.48 11.71
CA PHE A 115 -12.63 7.05 11.43
C PHE A 115 -11.74 6.98 12.68
N ALA A 116 -12.20 7.44 13.83
CA ALA A 116 -11.41 7.46 15.06
C ALA A 116 -10.98 6.06 15.50
N ILE A 117 -11.90 5.09 15.49
CA ILE A 117 -11.62 3.71 15.91
C ILE A 117 -10.63 3.06 14.95
N VAL A 118 -10.90 3.08 13.64
CA VAL A 118 -10.07 2.39 12.65
C VAL A 118 -8.71 3.05 12.54
N SER A 119 -8.64 4.39 12.56
CA SER A 119 -7.36 5.11 12.55
C SER A 119 -6.52 4.82 13.79
N ALA A 120 -7.14 4.75 14.98
CA ALA A 120 -6.44 4.38 16.21
C ALA A 120 -5.86 2.96 16.11
N VAL A 121 -6.63 2.00 15.61
CA VAL A 121 -6.15 0.62 15.40
C VAL A 121 -5.04 0.57 14.37
N MET A 122 -5.16 1.27 13.24
CA MET A 122 -4.11 1.33 12.21
C MET A 122 -2.81 1.92 12.77
N LEU A 123 -2.90 3.02 13.51
CA LEU A 123 -1.72 3.64 14.14
C LEU A 123 -1.09 2.73 15.18
N LEU A 124 -1.90 2.06 16.01
CA LEU A 124 -1.42 1.14 17.03
C LEU A 124 -0.69 -0.07 16.42
N LEU A 125 -1.27 -0.70 15.40
CA LEU A 125 -0.65 -1.82 14.69
C LEU A 125 0.66 -1.38 14.00
N THR A 126 0.69 -0.19 13.43
CA THR A 126 1.90 0.37 12.82
C THR A 126 2.97 0.72 13.87
N ALA A 127 2.57 1.22 15.04
CA ALA A 127 3.49 1.54 16.13
C ALA A 127 4.12 0.28 16.75
N VAL A 128 3.37 -0.81 16.86
CA VAL A 128 3.83 -2.12 17.35
C VAL A 128 4.72 -2.85 16.31
N ASN A 129 4.90 -2.27 15.13
CA ASN A 129 5.68 -2.89 14.04
C ASN A 129 5.18 -4.30 13.66
N PHE A 130 3.84 -4.48 13.68
CA PHE A 130 3.20 -5.78 13.42
C PHE A 130 3.53 -6.34 12.02
N ASP A 131 3.96 -5.47 11.11
CA ASP A 131 4.32 -5.81 9.72
C ASP A 131 5.72 -6.46 9.62
N GLY A 132 6.52 -6.42 10.70
CA GLY A 132 7.86 -7.03 10.75
C GLY A 132 8.83 -6.52 9.66
N ALA A 133 8.44 -5.53 8.89
CA ALA A 133 9.28 -4.97 7.83
C ALA A 133 10.43 -4.19 8.49
N ASP A 134 11.57 -4.81 8.58
CA ASP A 134 12.80 -4.16 9.02
C ASP A 134 13.15 -3.06 8.01
N GLU A 135 13.34 -1.85 8.51
CA GLU A 135 13.71 -0.67 7.70
C GLU A 135 15.02 -0.90 6.94
N HIS A 136 15.82 -1.85 7.41
CA HIS A 136 17.10 -2.29 6.83
C HIS A 136 16.97 -3.49 5.89
N GLU A 137 15.75 -3.95 5.63
CA GLU A 137 15.50 -5.05 4.71
C GLU A 137 15.72 -4.61 3.25
N ARG A 138 16.44 -5.43 2.50
CA ARG A 138 16.76 -5.20 1.07
C ARG A 138 16.51 -6.46 0.28
N VAL A 139 16.10 -6.29 -0.97
CA VAL A 139 16.05 -7.35 -1.95
C VAL A 139 17.33 -7.33 -2.75
N LEU A 140 18.10 -8.40 -2.63
CA LEU A 140 19.34 -8.62 -3.36
C LEU A 140 19.09 -9.64 -4.46
N ARG A 141 19.27 -9.23 -5.71
CA ARG A 141 19.20 -10.12 -6.86
C ARG A 141 20.59 -10.33 -7.42
N ILE A 142 21.00 -11.59 -7.53
CA ILE A 142 22.31 -11.99 -8.04
C ILE A 142 22.08 -12.88 -9.25
N THR A 143 22.68 -12.53 -10.37
CA THR A 143 22.71 -13.41 -11.55
C THR A 143 23.99 -14.24 -11.51
N ILE A 144 23.87 -15.54 -11.72
CA ILE A 144 25.01 -16.47 -11.82
C ILE A 144 24.90 -17.33 -13.09
N PRO A 145 26.02 -17.80 -13.65
CA PRO A 145 25.98 -18.75 -14.77
C PRO A 145 25.56 -20.16 -14.29
N GLU A 146 25.00 -20.94 -15.19
CA GLU A 146 24.56 -22.34 -14.92
C GLU A 146 25.68 -23.23 -14.40
N SER A 147 26.93 -22.93 -14.76
CA SER A 147 28.09 -23.69 -14.33
C SER A 147 28.47 -23.55 -12.85
N LEU A 148 27.88 -22.57 -12.15
CA LEU A 148 28.10 -22.32 -10.73
C LEU A 148 26.94 -22.89 -9.91
N ASP A 149 27.31 -23.67 -8.89
CA ASP A 149 26.35 -24.11 -7.88
C ASP A 149 26.07 -22.91 -6.93
N TYR A 150 24.81 -22.64 -6.71
CA TYR A 150 24.39 -21.50 -5.84
C TYR A 150 24.30 -21.90 -4.36
N ASP A 151 24.31 -23.22 -4.03
CA ASP A 151 24.26 -23.68 -2.65
C ASP A 151 25.57 -23.35 -1.92
N GLY A 152 25.49 -22.52 -0.89
CA GLY A 152 26.63 -22.14 -0.07
C GLY A 152 27.63 -21.16 -0.72
N LEU A 153 27.43 -20.74 -1.97
CA LEU A 153 28.37 -19.91 -2.71
C LEU A 153 28.63 -18.55 -2.05
N PHE A 154 27.63 -17.99 -1.38
CA PHE A 154 27.66 -16.65 -0.79
C PHE A 154 27.50 -16.64 0.73
N ASP A 155 27.39 -17.79 1.40
CA ASP A 155 27.03 -17.88 2.82
C ASP A 155 28.00 -17.13 3.74
N ASP A 156 29.30 -17.25 3.50
CA ASP A 156 30.34 -16.54 4.25
C ASP A 156 30.26 -15.00 4.06
N LEU A 157 29.83 -14.55 2.88
CA LEU A 157 29.61 -13.12 2.62
C LEU A 157 28.36 -12.63 3.31
N PHE A 158 27.30 -13.44 3.32
CA PHE A 158 26.09 -13.08 4.03
C PHE A 158 26.32 -13.03 5.54
N GLU A 159 27.07 -13.99 6.10
CA GLU A 159 27.42 -13.98 7.52
C GLU A 159 28.24 -12.74 7.90
N LYS A 160 29.14 -12.30 7.02
CA LYS A 160 30.01 -11.13 7.24
C LYS A 160 29.28 -9.78 7.15
N TYR A 161 28.32 -9.64 6.20
CA TYR A 161 27.74 -8.36 5.83
C TYR A 161 26.25 -8.19 6.16
N THR A 162 25.55 -9.26 6.53
CA THR A 162 24.11 -9.20 6.80
C THR A 162 23.77 -9.74 8.19
N LYS A 163 22.67 -9.25 8.77
CA LYS A 163 22.11 -9.80 10.02
C LYS A 163 21.28 -11.06 9.77
N SER A 164 20.61 -11.10 8.63
CA SER A 164 19.83 -12.26 8.19
C SER A 164 19.81 -12.28 6.67
N CYS A 165 19.76 -13.49 6.12
CA CYS A 165 19.66 -13.73 4.68
C CYS A 165 18.70 -14.90 4.45
N VAL A 166 17.72 -14.71 3.56
CA VAL A 166 16.76 -15.75 3.17
C VAL A 166 16.67 -15.79 1.65
N LEU A 167 16.89 -16.95 1.06
CA LEU A 167 16.66 -17.17 -0.38
C LEU A 167 15.15 -17.27 -0.63
N GLU A 168 14.58 -16.31 -1.35
CA GLU A 168 13.15 -16.27 -1.64
C GLU A 168 12.78 -16.92 -2.97
N ARG A 169 13.66 -16.75 -3.96
CA ARG A 169 13.37 -17.24 -5.31
C ARG A 169 14.62 -17.57 -6.07
N VAL A 170 14.54 -18.66 -6.81
CA VAL A 170 15.48 -19.02 -7.86
C VAL A 170 14.72 -19.02 -9.19
N LYS A 171 15.20 -18.30 -10.17
CA LYS A 171 14.60 -18.19 -11.50
C LYS A 171 15.67 -18.45 -12.55
N THR A 172 15.38 -19.31 -13.51
CA THR A 172 16.21 -19.48 -14.70
C THR A 172 15.88 -18.40 -15.72
N SER A 173 16.91 -17.84 -16.34
CA SER A 173 16.78 -16.84 -17.40
C SER A 173 17.69 -17.19 -18.59
N ASN A 174 17.53 -16.46 -19.67
CA ASN A 174 18.33 -16.64 -20.88
C ASN A 174 18.39 -18.10 -21.37
N MET A 175 17.21 -18.72 -21.55
CA MET A 175 17.05 -20.13 -22.00
C MET A 175 17.74 -21.16 -21.09
N GLY A 176 17.86 -20.86 -19.79
CA GLY A 176 18.43 -21.76 -18.80
C GLY A 176 19.93 -21.58 -18.53
N THR A 177 20.63 -20.76 -19.29
CA THR A 177 22.09 -20.54 -19.13
C THR A 177 22.45 -19.67 -17.92
N LEU A 178 21.47 -18.99 -17.32
CA LEU A 178 21.67 -18.12 -16.17
C LEU A 178 20.63 -18.41 -15.09
N TYR A 179 21.06 -18.33 -13.84
CA TYR A 179 20.18 -18.32 -12.67
C TYR A 179 20.09 -16.91 -12.08
N GLU A 180 18.90 -16.46 -11.78
CA GLU A 180 18.63 -15.23 -11.04
C GLU A 180 18.16 -15.60 -9.63
N LEU A 181 19.01 -15.37 -8.65
CA LEU A 181 18.76 -15.64 -7.24
C LEU A 181 18.22 -14.36 -6.60
N THR A 182 17.11 -14.46 -5.91
CA THR A 182 16.53 -13.35 -5.13
C THR A 182 16.65 -13.68 -3.65
N TYR A 183 17.46 -12.91 -2.96
CA TYR A 183 17.62 -12.99 -1.51
C TYR A 183 16.95 -11.80 -0.84
N ARG A 184 16.32 -12.06 0.30
CA ARG A 184 15.91 -11.05 1.26
C ARG A 184 16.99 -10.95 2.32
N VAL A 185 17.63 -9.80 2.41
CA VAL A 185 18.75 -9.57 3.32
C VAL A 185 18.45 -8.39 4.25
N THR A 186 18.75 -8.56 5.54
CA THR A 186 18.71 -7.46 6.50
C THR A 186 20.13 -6.97 6.73
N LEU A 187 20.40 -5.72 6.33
CA LEU A 187 21.71 -5.11 6.50
C LEU A 187 21.87 -4.51 7.91
N PRO A 188 23.10 -4.43 8.45
CA PRO A 188 23.37 -3.73 9.70
C PRO A 188 23.06 -2.22 9.59
N ASP A 189 23.35 -1.63 8.44
CA ASP A 189 23.18 -0.21 8.13
C ASP A 189 22.23 -0.02 6.94
N ASP A 190 21.80 1.24 6.75
CA ASP A 190 20.82 1.61 5.71
C ASP A 190 21.37 1.48 4.27
N HIS A 191 22.67 1.33 4.10
CA HIS A 191 23.31 1.20 2.80
C HIS A 191 24.15 -0.08 2.70
N ALA A 192 24.00 -0.80 1.59
CA ALA A 192 24.86 -1.93 1.30
C ALA A 192 26.31 -1.40 1.06
N PRO A 193 27.30 -1.88 1.83
CA PRO A 193 28.68 -1.47 1.61
C PRO A 193 29.12 -1.81 0.19
N LYS A 194 29.86 -0.90 -0.47
CA LYS A 194 30.38 -1.17 -1.82
C LYS A 194 31.25 -2.45 -1.83
N ALA A 195 32.01 -2.68 -0.77
CA ALA A 195 32.83 -3.89 -0.61
C ALA A 195 32.01 -5.17 -0.67
N PHE A 196 30.81 -5.18 -0.09
CA PHE A 196 29.90 -6.34 -0.17
C PHE A 196 29.49 -6.67 -1.61
N LEU A 197 29.11 -5.64 -2.38
CA LEU A 197 28.73 -5.84 -3.78
C LEU A 197 29.94 -6.22 -4.64
N ASP A 198 31.11 -5.68 -4.36
CA ASP A 198 32.36 -6.01 -5.09
C ASP A 198 32.79 -7.46 -4.82
N GLU A 199 32.72 -7.93 -3.56
CA GLU A 199 33.03 -9.34 -3.20
C GLU A 199 32.01 -10.31 -3.83
N LEU A 200 30.73 -9.96 -3.86
CA LEU A 200 29.71 -10.74 -4.57
C LEU A 200 30.01 -10.83 -6.07
N ARG A 201 30.43 -9.72 -6.70
CA ARG A 201 30.79 -9.68 -8.13
C ARG A 201 31.98 -10.56 -8.48
N CYS A 202 32.92 -10.71 -7.57
CA CYS A 202 34.05 -11.60 -7.79
C CYS A 202 33.61 -13.09 -7.88
N ARG A 203 32.50 -13.47 -7.23
CA ARG A 203 32.04 -14.85 -7.19
C ARG A 203 30.95 -15.19 -8.20
N ASN A 204 30.17 -14.18 -8.63
CA ASN A 204 29.07 -14.42 -9.57
C ASN A 204 29.47 -14.40 -11.05
N GLY A 205 30.78 -14.39 -11.35
CA GLY A 205 31.28 -14.29 -12.73
C GLY A 205 31.13 -12.88 -13.31
N ASN A 206 31.13 -11.85 -12.48
CA ASN A 206 30.96 -10.44 -12.86
C ASN A 206 29.64 -10.13 -13.61
N LEU A 207 28.62 -10.92 -13.35
CA LEU A 207 27.28 -10.73 -13.88
C LEU A 207 26.48 -9.68 -13.07
N ASN A 208 25.27 -9.45 -13.46
CA ASN A 208 24.43 -8.39 -12.88
C ASN A 208 24.06 -8.67 -11.42
N ILE A 209 24.21 -7.66 -10.57
CA ILE A 209 23.74 -7.66 -9.18
C ILE A 209 22.89 -6.43 -8.96
N THR A 210 21.74 -6.60 -8.34
CA THR A 210 20.86 -5.50 -7.93
C THR A 210 20.57 -5.63 -6.44
N CYS A 211 20.92 -4.60 -5.67
CA CYS A 211 20.57 -4.53 -4.26
C CYS A 211 19.74 -3.25 -4.04
N GLY A 212 18.51 -3.43 -3.62
CA GLY A 212 17.58 -2.33 -3.41
C GLY A 212 16.53 -2.67 -2.38
N ARG A 213 15.76 -1.67 -1.99
CA ARG A 213 14.52 -1.91 -1.25
C ARG A 213 13.55 -2.60 -2.19
N GLU A 214 12.66 -3.41 -1.65
CA GLU A 214 11.58 -3.99 -2.46
C GLU A 214 10.86 -2.82 -3.16
N ALA A 215 11.01 -2.75 -4.47
CA ALA A 215 10.19 -1.83 -5.25
C ALA A 215 8.76 -2.29 -5.01
N THR A 216 7.97 -1.48 -4.34
CA THR A 216 6.51 -1.58 -4.43
C THR A 216 6.26 -1.79 -5.91
N LYS A 217 5.66 -2.93 -6.28
CA LYS A 217 5.40 -3.27 -7.68
C LYS A 217 4.65 -2.12 -8.30
N ASP A 218 5.41 -1.15 -8.80
CA ASP A 218 4.87 -0.13 -9.67
C ASP A 218 4.41 -0.88 -10.91
N ALA A 219 3.12 -0.86 -11.07
CA ALA A 219 2.38 -1.45 -12.13
C ALA A 219 3.04 -1.17 -13.50
N LEU A 220 3.22 -2.23 -14.22
CA LEU A 220 3.20 -2.23 -15.67
C LEU A 220 1.79 -1.91 -16.17
#